data_72e61464ce01123c1741005f94a47edf
#
_entry.id   72e61464ce01123c1741005f94a47edf
#
_cell.length_a   1.000
_cell.length_b   1.000
_cell.length_c   1.000
_cell.angle_alpha   90.00
_cell.angle_beta   90.00
_cell.angle_gamma   90.00
#
_symmetry.space_group_name_H-M   'P 1'
#
loop_
_entity.id
_entity.type
_entity.pdbx_description
1 polymer ?
#
loop_
_entity_poly.entity_id
_entity_poly.type
_entity_poly.pdbx_seq_one_letter_code
_entity_poly.pdbx_strand_id
1 'polypeptide(L)'
;MVAKWQLVLGRVLLSAIFILSGLGKLPHFHDIAGMMAAKGIPLATLALVITLFIEIGGGLLVLTGYKARYAALVIALWLIPVTLVFHHFWGIPAEQQQEQMINFLKNVAIVGGLLILAYASPEKTEAKA
;
A
#
# COMPACT_ATOMS: atom_id res chain seq x y z
N MET A 1 18.64 -16.54 16.89
CA MET A 1 17.45 -17.06 16.22
C MET A 1 16.42 -15.96 16.05
N VAL A 2 16.00 -15.70 14.85
CA VAL A 2 14.98 -14.68 14.59
C VAL A 2 13.62 -15.24 15.00
N ALA A 3 12.86 -14.45 15.75
CA ALA A 3 11.53 -14.86 16.17
C ALA A 3 10.58 -14.83 14.97
N LYS A 4 10.23 -15.99 14.44
CA LYS A 4 9.37 -16.11 13.25
C LYS A 4 8.01 -15.46 13.47
N TRP A 5 7.52 -15.48 14.71
CA TRP A 5 6.22 -14.88 15.01
C TRP A 5 6.20 -13.36 14.75
N GLN A 6 7.35 -12.69 14.95
CA GLN A 6 7.43 -11.26 14.68
C GLN A 6 7.25 -10.96 13.19
N LEU A 7 7.85 -11.79 12.36
CA LEU A 7 7.70 -11.63 10.90
C LEU A 7 6.25 -11.91 10.49
N VAL A 8 5.65 -12.96 11.00
CA VAL A 8 4.26 -13.31 10.69
C VAL A 8 3.32 -12.21 11.17
N LEU A 9 3.47 -11.74 12.39
CA LEU A 9 2.63 -10.68 12.93
C LEU A 9 2.82 -9.38 12.11
N GLY A 10 4.05 -9.06 11.78
CA GLY A 10 4.34 -7.87 10.94
C GLY A 10 3.64 -7.95 9.60
N ARG A 11 3.66 -9.12 8.95
CA ARG A 11 2.95 -9.31 7.68
C ARG A 11 1.44 -9.12 7.84
N VAL A 12 0.86 -9.72 8.89
CA VAL A 12 -0.57 -9.59 9.15
C VAL A 12 -0.96 -8.12 9.36
N LEU A 13 -0.24 -7.43 10.22
CA LEU A 13 -0.56 -6.04 10.54
C LEU A 13 -0.36 -5.12 9.34
N LEU A 14 0.73 -5.31 8.61
CA LEU A 14 1.06 -4.45 7.48
C LEU A 14 0.15 -4.69 6.28
N SER A 15 -0.21 -5.95 6.02
CA SER A 15 -1.10 -6.29 4.91
C SER A 15 -2.54 -5.87 5.14
N ALA A 16 -2.97 -5.78 6.39
CA ALA A 16 -4.35 -5.49 6.74
C ALA A 16 -4.82 -4.17 6.13
N ILE A 17 -4.01 -3.11 6.20
CA ILE A 17 -4.42 -1.81 5.68
C ILE A 17 -4.66 -1.86 4.17
N PHE A 18 -3.84 -2.62 3.43
CA PHE A 18 -3.98 -2.70 1.97
C PHE A 18 -5.19 -3.54 1.58
N ILE A 19 -5.36 -4.69 2.20
CA ILE A 19 -6.50 -5.57 1.92
C ILE A 19 -7.82 -4.85 2.24
N LEU A 20 -7.92 -4.27 3.43
CA LEU A 20 -9.14 -3.58 3.84
C LEU A 20 -9.40 -2.34 3.01
N SER A 21 -8.36 -1.58 2.66
CA SER A 21 -8.47 -0.42 1.80
C SER A 21 -8.95 -0.80 0.40
N GLY A 22 -8.39 -1.85 -0.17
CA GLY A 22 -8.80 -2.34 -1.48
C GLY A 22 -10.23 -2.84 -1.48
N LEU A 23 -10.60 -3.67 -0.50
CA LEU A 23 -11.97 -4.17 -0.39
C LEU A 23 -12.97 -3.04 -0.20
N GLY A 24 -12.61 -2.03 0.59
CA GLY A 24 -13.48 -0.88 0.84
C GLY A 24 -13.74 -0.02 -0.39
N LYS A 25 -12.88 -0.10 -1.41
CA LYS A 25 -13.06 0.65 -2.65
C LYS A 25 -14.07 0.00 -3.60
N LEU A 26 -14.29 -1.31 -3.48
CA LEU A 26 -15.14 -2.04 -4.43
C LEU A 26 -16.56 -1.48 -4.51
N PRO A 27 -17.28 -1.22 -3.39
CA PRO A 27 -18.64 -0.68 -3.48
C PRO A 27 -18.69 0.77 -3.98
N HIS A 28 -17.57 1.47 -4.00
CA HIS A 28 -17.49 2.88 -4.40
C HIS A 28 -16.64 3.08 -5.66
N PHE A 29 -16.52 2.04 -6.48
CA PHE A 29 -15.61 2.02 -7.63
C PHE A 29 -15.79 3.23 -8.55
N HIS A 30 -17.04 3.49 -8.97
CA HIS A 30 -17.30 4.58 -9.92
C HIS A 30 -17.02 5.95 -9.32
N ASP A 31 -17.38 6.15 -8.06
CA ASP A 31 -17.15 7.42 -7.37
C ASP A 31 -15.64 7.68 -7.22
N ILE A 32 -14.87 6.67 -6.87
CA ILE A 32 -13.44 6.79 -6.70
C ILE A 32 -12.75 7.04 -8.05
N ALA A 33 -13.17 6.34 -9.10
CA ALA A 33 -12.63 6.57 -10.44
C ALA A 33 -12.91 8.00 -10.90
N GLY A 34 -14.10 8.51 -10.61
CA GLY A 34 -14.47 9.91 -10.91
C GLY A 34 -13.61 10.90 -10.15
N MET A 35 -13.36 10.65 -8.87
CA MET A 35 -12.49 11.50 -8.06
C MET A 35 -11.06 11.51 -8.59
N MET A 36 -10.55 10.35 -8.98
CA MET A 36 -9.22 10.23 -9.56
C MET A 36 -9.11 11.01 -10.87
N ALA A 37 -10.12 10.89 -11.72
CA ALA A 37 -10.17 11.65 -12.98
C ALA A 37 -10.18 13.15 -12.72
N ALA A 38 -10.93 13.60 -11.72
CA ALA A 38 -10.98 15.00 -11.33
C ALA A 38 -9.64 15.53 -10.83
N LYS A 39 -8.78 14.66 -10.29
CA LYS A 39 -7.42 15.03 -9.89
C LYS A 39 -6.43 15.02 -11.06
N GLY A 40 -6.90 14.74 -12.26
CA GLY A 40 -6.05 14.73 -13.46
C GLY A 40 -5.33 13.41 -13.72
N ILE A 41 -5.74 12.34 -13.06
CA ILE A 41 -5.12 11.03 -13.29
C ILE A 41 -5.64 10.48 -14.63
N PRO A 42 -4.73 10.25 -15.60
CA PRO A 42 -5.17 9.71 -16.90
C PRO A 42 -5.62 8.27 -16.75
N LEU A 43 -6.60 7.86 -17.58
CA LEU A 43 -7.14 6.50 -17.55
C LEU A 43 -7.52 6.07 -16.14
N ALA A 44 -8.30 6.91 -15.45
CA ALA A 44 -8.58 6.74 -14.03
C ALA A 44 -9.18 5.37 -13.70
N THR A 45 -10.09 4.85 -14.54
CA THR A 45 -10.67 3.53 -14.32
C THR A 45 -9.61 2.43 -14.34
N LEU A 46 -8.70 2.48 -15.32
CA LEU A 46 -7.61 1.51 -15.41
C LEU A 46 -6.66 1.66 -14.23
N ALA A 47 -6.33 2.90 -13.86
CA ALA A 47 -5.48 3.17 -12.71
C ALA A 47 -6.09 2.61 -11.43
N LEU A 48 -7.41 2.72 -11.26
CA LEU A 48 -8.09 2.16 -10.09
C LEU A 48 -8.07 0.63 -10.11
N VAL A 49 -8.28 0.01 -11.27
CA VAL A 49 -8.18 -1.45 -11.38
C VAL A 49 -6.78 -1.92 -10.98
N ILE A 50 -5.74 -1.25 -11.46
CA ILE A 50 -4.36 -1.58 -11.10
C ILE A 50 -4.16 -1.41 -9.59
N THR A 51 -4.69 -0.34 -9.01
CA THR A 51 -4.63 -0.10 -7.57
C THR A 51 -5.24 -1.26 -6.78
N LEU A 52 -6.42 -1.73 -7.21
CA LEU A 52 -7.09 -2.84 -6.54
C LEU A 52 -6.26 -4.13 -6.60
N PHE A 53 -5.64 -4.42 -7.75
CA PHE A 53 -4.75 -5.57 -7.87
C PHE A 53 -3.55 -5.45 -6.93
N ILE A 54 -2.96 -4.26 -6.84
CA ILE A 54 -1.81 -4.05 -5.95
C ILE A 54 -2.24 -4.17 -4.49
N GLU A 55 -3.33 -3.52 -4.11
CA GLU A 55 -3.77 -3.51 -2.71
C GLU A 55 -4.24 -4.88 -2.25
N ILE A 56 -5.16 -5.48 -2.99
CA ILE A 56 -5.75 -6.76 -2.58
C ILE A 56 -4.79 -7.90 -2.90
N GLY A 57 -4.30 -7.97 -4.14
CA GLY A 57 -3.39 -9.03 -4.55
C GLY A 57 -2.06 -8.97 -3.83
N GLY A 58 -1.44 -7.80 -3.81
CA GLY A 58 -0.18 -7.59 -3.10
C GLY A 58 -0.33 -7.82 -1.60
N GLY A 59 -1.44 -7.32 -1.03
CA GLY A 59 -1.72 -7.52 0.38
C GLY A 59 -1.86 -9.00 0.75
N LEU A 60 -2.55 -9.78 -0.08
CA LEU A 60 -2.70 -11.22 0.15
C LEU A 60 -1.36 -11.95 0.04
N LEU A 61 -0.50 -11.56 -0.89
CA LEU A 61 0.84 -12.14 -0.99
C LEU A 61 1.68 -11.83 0.25
N VAL A 62 1.62 -10.59 0.73
CA VAL A 62 2.31 -10.22 1.96
C VAL A 62 1.75 -11.01 3.15
N LEU A 63 0.42 -11.12 3.25
CA LEU A 63 -0.24 -11.83 4.35
C LEU A 63 0.20 -13.29 4.41
N THR A 64 0.17 -13.98 3.27
CA THR A 64 0.49 -15.41 3.20
C THR A 64 2.00 -15.69 3.24
N GLY A 65 2.82 -14.68 2.94
CA GLY A 65 4.26 -14.85 2.83
C GLY A 65 4.72 -15.34 1.47
N TYR A 66 3.80 -15.70 0.59
CA TYR A 66 4.15 -16.17 -0.74
C TYR A 66 4.63 -14.99 -1.59
N LYS A 67 5.87 -15.04 -2.02
CA LYS A 67 6.52 -13.96 -2.77
C LYS A 67 6.38 -12.59 -2.08
N ALA A 68 6.36 -12.61 -0.75
CA ALA A 68 6.12 -11.40 0.04
C ALA A 68 7.18 -10.34 -0.20
N ARG A 69 8.43 -10.73 -0.49
CA ARG A 69 9.50 -9.77 -0.80
C ARG A 69 9.12 -8.91 -2.01
N TYR A 70 8.69 -9.56 -3.09
CA TYR A 70 8.36 -8.85 -4.32
C TYR A 70 7.08 -8.03 -4.17
N ALA A 71 6.08 -8.60 -3.50
CA ALA A 71 4.83 -7.89 -3.26
C ALA A 71 5.07 -6.63 -2.41
N ALA A 72 5.88 -6.73 -1.35
CA ALA A 72 6.21 -5.59 -0.51
C ALA A 72 6.92 -4.49 -1.30
N LEU A 73 7.85 -4.85 -2.19
CA LEU A 73 8.56 -3.88 -3.02
C LEU A 73 7.62 -3.20 -4.02
N VAL A 74 6.73 -3.96 -4.63
CA VAL A 74 5.75 -3.39 -5.59
C VAL A 74 4.82 -2.43 -4.87
N ILE A 75 4.30 -2.81 -3.70
CA ILE A 75 3.42 -1.94 -2.93
C ILE A 75 4.17 -0.67 -2.50
N ALA A 76 5.41 -0.80 -2.04
CA ALA A 76 6.22 0.35 -1.63
C ALA A 76 6.42 1.33 -2.79
N LEU A 77 6.74 0.80 -3.98
CA LEU A 77 6.95 1.62 -5.17
C LEU A 77 5.66 2.33 -5.59
N TRP A 78 4.53 1.61 -5.58
CA TRP A 78 3.22 2.17 -5.91
C TRP A 78 2.78 3.23 -4.91
N LEU A 79 3.09 3.03 -3.62
CA LEU A 79 2.64 3.93 -2.57
C LEU A 79 3.30 5.32 -2.64
N ILE A 80 4.47 5.43 -3.28
CA ILE A 80 5.15 6.72 -3.43
C ILE A 80 4.31 7.71 -4.24
N PRO A 81 3.93 7.42 -5.51
CA PRO A 81 3.10 8.36 -6.26
C PRO A 81 1.72 8.57 -5.62
N VAL A 82 1.13 7.53 -5.03
CA VAL A 82 -0.15 7.65 -4.34
C VAL A 82 -0.06 8.68 -3.22
N THR A 83 0.99 8.62 -2.43
CA THR A 83 1.20 9.55 -1.33
C THR A 83 1.38 10.97 -1.83
N LEU A 84 2.15 11.16 -2.89
CA LEU A 84 2.39 12.49 -3.46
C LEU A 84 1.11 13.09 -4.07
N VAL A 85 0.27 12.27 -4.67
CA VAL A 85 -0.95 12.76 -5.33
C VAL A 85 -2.06 13.01 -4.32
N PHE A 86 -2.29 12.09 -3.40
CA PHE A 86 -3.47 12.13 -2.52
C PHE A 86 -3.21 12.71 -1.14
N HIS A 87 -1.97 12.78 -0.70
CA HIS A 87 -1.64 13.19 0.67
C HIS A 87 -0.58 14.27 0.75
N HIS A 88 -0.41 15.03 -0.33
CA HIS A 88 0.49 16.19 -0.24
C HIS A 88 -0.13 17.23 0.71
N PHE A 89 0.72 17.84 1.53
CA PHE A 89 0.25 18.79 2.54
C PHE A 89 0.69 20.23 2.28
N TRP A 90 1.37 20.45 1.16
CA TRP A 90 1.77 21.78 0.72
C TRP A 90 0.77 22.27 -0.34
N GLY A 91 0.57 23.61 -0.37
CA GLY A 91 -0.31 24.20 -1.37
C GLY A 91 -1.80 23.93 -1.18
N ILE A 92 -2.20 23.56 0.04
CA ILE A 92 -3.61 23.31 0.39
C ILE A 92 -4.04 24.23 1.54
N PRO A 93 -5.36 24.38 1.79
CA PRO A 93 -5.82 25.22 2.90
C PRO A 93 -5.19 24.83 4.24
N ALA A 94 -4.88 25.83 5.05
CA ALA A 94 -4.16 25.64 6.31
C ALA A 94 -4.85 24.63 7.25
N GLU A 95 -6.17 24.64 7.29
CA GLU A 95 -6.96 23.76 8.15
C GLU A 95 -6.85 22.29 7.78
N GLN A 96 -6.38 21.98 6.55
CA GLN A 96 -6.21 20.60 6.08
C GLN A 96 -4.77 20.13 6.11
N GLN A 97 -3.83 21.05 6.32
CA GLN A 97 -2.39 20.73 6.21
C GLN A 97 -1.93 19.69 7.22
N GLN A 98 -2.38 19.82 8.47
CA GLN A 98 -1.92 18.89 9.51
C GLN A 98 -2.43 17.47 9.25
N GLU A 99 -3.68 17.32 8.87
CA GLU A 99 -4.26 16.01 8.56
C GLU A 99 -3.52 15.34 7.40
N GLN A 100 -3.29 16.09 6.33
CA GLN A 100 -2.59 15.54 5.16
C GLN A 100 -1.12 15.25 5.46
N MET A 101 -0.48 16.07 6.30
CA MET A 101 0.89 15.79 6.71
C MET A 101 0.98 14.48 7.50
N ILE A 102 0.01 14.22 8.38
CA ILE A 102 -0.04 12.96 9.13
C ILE A 102 -0.24 11.79 8.17
N ASN A 103 -1.14 11.91 7.19
CA ASN A 103 -1.36 10.86 6.21
C ASN A 103 -0.12 10.61 5.36
N PHE A 104 0.56 11.68 4.97
CA PHE A 104 1.82 11.58 4.22
C PHE A 104 2.87 10.81 5.03
N LEU A 105 3.07 11.21 6.28
CA LEU A 105 4.07 10.57 7.15
C LEU A 105 3.72 9.12 7.48
N LYS A 106 2.43 8.81 7.65
CA LYS A 106 2.00 7.41 7.81
C LYS A 106 2.41 6.56 6.62
N ASN A 107 2.20 7.07 5.42
CA ASN A 107 2.57 6.33 4.20
C ASN A 107 4.07 6.20 4.07
N VAL A 108 4.83 7.22 4.45
CA VAL A 108 6.29 7.13 4.50
C VAL A 108 6.72 6.02 5.47
N ALA A 109 6.10 5.97 6.64
CA ALA A 109 6.38 4.93 7.63
C ALA A 109 6.03 3.53 7.10
N ILE A 110 4.91 3.41 6.39
CA ILE A 110 4.49 2.16 5.79
C ILE A 110 5.50 1.71 4.73
N VAL A 111 5.99 2.62 3.89
CA VAL A 111 7.04 2.31 2.92
C VAL A 111 8.28 1.77 3.64
N GLY A 112 8.67 2.41 4.74
CA GLY A 112 9.79 1.93 5.55
C GLY A 112 9.55 0.51 6.06
N GLY A 113 8.36 0.24 6.58
CA GLY A 113 7.97 -1.10 7.03
C GLY A 113 8.00 -2.13 5.90
N LEU A 114 7.53 -1.74 4.71
CA LEU A 114 7.55 -2.64 3.54
C LEU A 114 8.97 -2.96 3.09
N LEU A 115 9.88 -1.99 3.14
CA LEU A 115 11.29 -2.22 2.79
C LEU A 115 11.95 -3.19 3.78
N ILE A 116 11.68 -3.01 5.07
CA ILE A 116 12.19 -3.91 6.10
C ILE A 116 11.62 -5.32 5.91
N LEU A 117 10.32 -5.40 5.62
CA LEU A 117 9.65 -6.68 5.38
C LEU A 117 10.24 -7.38 4.16
N ALA A 118 10.48 -6.63 3.08
CA ALA A 118 11.08 -7.19 1.87
C ALA A 118 12.47 -7.77 2.17
N TYR A 119 13.27 -7.05 2.94
CA TYR A 119 14.59 -7.51 3.35
C TYR A 119 14.51 -8.79 4.19
N ALA A 120 13.58 -8.84 5.13
CA ALA A 120 13.43 -9.97 6.06
C ALA A 120 12.73 -11.18 5.42
N SER A 121 12.09 -11.00 4.27
CA SER A 121 11.33 -12.08 3.64
C SER A 121 12.25 -12.95 2.78
N PRO A 122 12.18 -14.28 2.91
CA PRO A 122 13.03 -15.17 2.12
C PRO A 122 12.68 -15.13 0.64
N GLU A 123 13.64 -15.46 -0.18
CA GLU A 123 13.39 -15.66 -1.60
C GLU A 123 12.59 -16.93 -1.81
N LYS A 124 12.08 -17.08 -3.02
CA LYS A 124 11.18 -18.18 -3.37
C LYS A 124 11.70 -19.56 -2.96
N THR A 125 12.96 -19.82 -3.17
CA THR A 125 13.56 -21.11 -2.86
C THR A 125 13.67 -21.37 -1.35
N GLU A 126 13.89 -20.33 -0.59
CA GLU A 126 14.03 -20.41 0.86
C GLU A 126 12.68 -20.57 1.55
N ALA A 127 11.63 -20.07 0.95
CA ALA A 127 10.29 -20.14 1.52
C ALA A 127 9.77 -21.57 1.65
N LYS A 128 10.37 -22.52 0.94
CA LYS A 128 9.98 -23.92 1.02
C LYS A 128 10.61 -24.65 2.18
N ALA A 129 11.65 -24.12 2.72
CA ALA A 129 12.30 -24.70 3.89
C ALA A 129 11.58 -24.31 5.20
#